data_db9b519eaab08229f17cb3b44303f6ca
#
_entry.id   db9b519eaab08229f17cb3b44303f6ca
#
_cell.length_a   1.000
_cell.length_b   1.000
_cell.length_c   1.000
_cell.angle_alpha   90.00
_cell.angle_beta   90.00
_cell.angle_gamma   90.00
#
_symmetry.space_group_name_H-M   'P 1'
#
loop_
_entity.id
_entity.type
_entity.pdbx_description
1 polymer ?
#
loop_
_entity_poly.entity_id
_entity_poly.type
_entity_poly.pdbx_seq_one_letter_code
_entity_poly.pdbx_strand_id
1 'polypeptide(L)'
;MNKNAATQLHIYSAFFVLAGFVLNRGVFLLFLAEKGMPVTEIALYQALFNIATVVLELPTGLIGDFFGKKFSIQVGVLLLFFHTAGMLLLSGPFLVVLSLVEALAYSLQSGSEQALLYEIARNAGQGERFLTINARLLAAQSIATGMAIVLGSFIAQVSWSALYVCVSVFYLLQLFLLYPIERTEATRSESSEKGRFDVAKIFRRETWCIGESAFAVLLLLIGTSMLDGFYGSYYNLNQLVFDAFDAPVSIIGIFFGASYAVNATAYIAADFFSSRFGKRNTMLGSMLIEAGLFMILPRFASNPLCLFGLSMVLCFLPEVVYITSENLIQDAIADDLRATILSVASLVRALFSAMFFSIFGHVLGLYPIQIALGIIGAIAIAITAVVSLKMVGIQVSKN
;
A
#
# COMPACT_ATOMS: atom_id res chain seq x y z
N MET A 1 -22.20 10.31 -28.72
CA MET A 1 -21.42 9.33 -27.93
C MET A 1 -21.08 8.16 -28.85
N ASN A 2 -19.80 7.91 -29.09
CA ASN A 2 -19.38 6.79 -29.93
C ASN A 2 -19.71 5.50 -29.17
N LYS A 3 -20.61 4.65 -29.69
CA LYS A 3 -21.07 3.42 -29.02
C LYS A 3 -19.89 2.50 -28.64
N ASN A 4 -18.85 2.48 -29.47
CA ASN A 4 -17.65 1.70 -29.21
C ASN A 4 -16.88 2.21 -27.96
N ALA A 5 -16.70 3.51 -27.84
CA ALA A 5 -15.98 4.11 -26.70
C ALA A 5 -16.72 3.91 -25.35
N ALA A 6 -18.06 3.97 -25.36
CA ALA A 6 -18.84 3.66 -24.16
C ALA A 6 -18.71 2.19 -23.75
N THR A 7 -18.70 1.26 -24.72
CA THR A 7 -18.48 -0.15 -24.46
C THR A 7 -17.08 -0.40 -23.88
N GLN A 8 -16.05 0.25 -24.41
CA GLN A 8 -14.68 0.16 -23.86
C GLN A 8 -14.59 0.66 -22.41
N LEU A 9 -15.30 1.75 -22.08
CA LEU A 9 -15.34 2.24 -20.70
C LEU A 9 -15.97 1.21 -19.74
N HIS A 10 -17.06 0.54 -20.15
CA HIS A 10 -17.68 -0.50 -19.31
C HIS A 10 -16.76 -1.72 -19.14
N ILE A 11 -16.13 -2.19 -20.23
CA ILE A 11 -15.20 -3.33 -20.15
C ILE A 11 -14.01 -3.00 -19.27
N TYR A 12 -13.43 -1.81 -19.45
CA TYR A 12 -12.29 -1.39 -18.63
C TYR A 12 -12.67 -1.16 -17.16
N SER A 13 -13.89 -0.66 -16.90
CA SER A 13 -14.41 -0.55 -15.53
C SER A 13 -14.56 -1.91 -14.87
N ALA A 14 -15.01 -2.93 -15.62
CA ALA A 14 -15.08 -4.30 -15.12
C ALA A 14 -13.67 -4.86 -14.83
N PHE A 15 -12.70 -4.64 -15.74
CA PHE A 15 -11.29 -4.98 -15.49
C PHE A 15 -10.79 -4.31 -14.20
N PHE A 16 -11.01 -3.01 -14.03
CA PHE A 16 -10.52 -2.23 -12.89
C PHE A 16 -11.04 -2.76 -11.55
N VAL A 17 -12.33 -3.12 -11.49
CA VAL A 17 -12.92 -3.74 -10.30
C VAL A 17 -12.38 -5.17 -10.10
N LEU A 18 -12.23 -5.95 -11.19
CA LEU A 18 -11.70 -7.31 -11.13
C LEU A 18 -10.23 -7.33 -10.67
N ALA A 19 -9.45 -6.29 -10.96
CA ALA A 19 -8.08 -6.15 -10.46
C ALA A 19 -8.02 -6.09 -8.91
N GLY A 20 -9.12 -5.73 -8.26
CA GLY A 20 -9.26 -5.83 -6.80
C GLY A 20 -9.46 -7.26 -6.28
N PHE A 21 -9.75 -8.25 -7.13
CA PHE A 21 -9.96 -9.64 -6.69
C PHE A 21 -8.65 -10.37 -6.41
N VAL A 22 -7.90 -9.87 -5.42
CA VAL A 22 -6.63 -10.44 -4.95
C VAL A 22 -6.91 -11.39 -3.77
N LEU A 23 -7.39 -12.61 -4.09
CA LEU A 23 -7.85 -13.60 -3.11
C LEU A 23 -6.79 -13.99 -2.07
N ASN A 24 -5.52 -14.04 -2.46
CA ASN A 24 -4.42 -14.47 -1.59
C ASN A 24 -3.87 -13.38 -0.67
N ARG A 25 -4.24 -12.12 -0.86
CA ARG A 25 -3.60 -10.98 -0.19
C ARG A 25 -3.62 -11.06 1.34
N GLY A 26 -4.74 -11.48 1.93
CA GLY A 26 -4.91 -11.56 3.38
C GLY A 26 -4.24 -12.76 4.04
N VAL A 27 -3.73 -13.72 3.25
CA VAL A 27 -3.14 -14.98 3.74
C VAL A 27 -1.82 -15.32 3.04
N PHE A 28 -1.26 -14.36 2.31
CA PHE A 28 -0.07 -14.57 1.48
C PHE A 28 1.16 -14.95 2.30
N LEU A 29 1.40 -14.27 3.44
CA LEU A 29 2.55 -14.56 4.29
C LEU A 29 2.42 -15.91 5.00
N LEU A 30 1.19 -16.33 5.31
CA LEU A 30 0.92 -17.67 5.84
C LEU A 30 1.26 -18.75 4.80
N PHE A 31 0.97 -18.52 3.54
CA PHE A 31 1.36 -19.44 2.49
C PHE A 31 2.87 -19.59 2.37
N LEU A 32 3.64 -18.50 2.51
CA LEU A 32 5.10 -18.57 2.53
C LEU A 32 5.61 -19.36 3.74
N ALA A 33 4.98 -19.17 4.91
CA ALA A 33 5.27 -19.96 6.11
C ALA A 33 4.94 -21.45 5.91
N GLU A 34 3.78 -21.77 5.31
CA GLU A 34 3.38 -23.14 4.94
C GLU A 34 4.36 -23.80 3.96
N LYS A 35 4.98 -23.01 3.07
CA LYS A 35 6.09 -23.46 2.20
C LYS A 35 7.40 -23.68 2.93
N GLY A 36 7.44 -23.50 4.25
CA GLY A 36 8.61 -23.70 5.10
C GLY A 36 9.60 -22.52 5.11
N MET A 37 9.19 -21.34 4.63
CA MET A 37 10.05 -20.16 4.71
C MET A 37 10.11 -19.65 6.16
N PRO A 38 11.32 -19.43 6.71
CA PRO A 38 11.47 -18.79 8.01
C PRO A 38 10.94 -17.33 7.96
N VAL A 39 10.47 -16.85 9.12
CA VAL A 39 9.88 -15.50 9.24
C VAL A 39 10.84 -14.40 8.73
N THR A 40 12.14 -14.59 8.92
CA THR A 40 13.19 -13.68 8.41
C THR A 40 13.22 -13.59 6.89
N GLU A 41 13.03 -14.71 6.19
CA GLU A 41 12.97 -14.73 4.71
C GLU A 41 11.65 -14.17 4.20
N ILE A 42 10.53 -14.42 4.90
CA ILE A 42 9.23 -13.81 4.60
C ILE A 42 9.32 -12.28 4.73
N ALA A 43 9.96 -11.80 5.77
CA ALA A 43 10.19 -10.37 5.97
C ALA A 43 11.13 -9.79 4.91
N LEU A 44 12.17 -10.52 4.50
CA LEU A 44 13.07 -10.14 3.40
C LEU A 44 12.31 -10.06 2.07
N TYR A 45 11.38 -10.99 1.79
CA TYR A 45 10.49 -10.94 0.64
C TYR A 45 9.75 -9.60 0.57
N GLN A 46 9.11 -9.21 1.67
CA GLN A 46 8.37 -7.96 1.77
C GLN A 46 9.29 -6.72 1.64
N ALA A 47 10.45 -6.76 2.27
CA ALA A 47 11.42 -5.67 2.18
C ALA A 47 11.90 -5.46 0.73
N LEU A 48 12.26 -6.54 0.04
CA LEU A 48 12.67 -6.51 -1.36
C LEU A 48 11.55 -6.04 -2.29
N PHE A 49 10.33 -6.54 -2.07
CA PHE A 49 9.15 -6.09 -2.81
C PHE A 49 8.96 -4.57 -2.72
N ASN A 50 9.00 -4.01 -1.50
CA ASN A 50 8.80 -2.57 -1.31
C ASN A 50 9.89 -1.73 -1.97
N ILE A 51 11.17 -2.09 -1.79
CA ILE A 51 12.28 -1.37 -2.40
C ILE A 51 12.21 -1.49 -3.93
N ALA A 52 12.03 -2.70 -4.44
CA ALA A 52 11.99 -2.95 -5.87
C ALA A 52 10.84 -2.21 -6.55
N THR A 53 9.65 -2.15 -5.93
CA THR A 53 8.50 -1.42 -6.47
C THR A 53 8.85 0.05 -6.72
N VAL A 54 9.43 0.73 -5.73
CA VAL A 54 9.79 2.16 -5.86
C VAL A 54 10.93 2.36 -6.88
N VAL A 55 11.94 1.50 -6.88
CA VAL A 55 13.06 1.59 -7.84
C VAL A 55 12.59 1.35 -9.28
N LEU A 56 11.66 0.42 -9.46
CA LEU A 56 11.12 0.07 -10.77
C LEU A 56 10.06 1.05 -11.30
N GLU A 57 9.47 1.89 -10.44
CA GLU A 57 8.41 2.84 -10.85
C GLU A 57 8.84 3.76 -12.00
N LEU A 58 10.07 4.29 -11.94
CA LEU A 58 10.61 5.15 -13.00
C LEU A 58 10.80 4.41 -14.33
N PRO A 59 11.54 3.28 -14.40
CA PRO A 59 11.74 2.58 -15.68
C PRO A 59 10.43 2.01 -16.25
N THR A 60 9.51 1.54 -15.40
CA THR A 60 8.23 0.99 -15.88
C THR A 60 7.27 2.08 -16.37
N GLY A 61 7.32 3.28 -15.79
CA GLY A 61 6.61 4.45 -16.31
C GLY A 61 7.01 4.77 -17.74
N LEU A 62 8.32 4.73 -18.05
CA LEU A 62 8.82 4.90 -19.42
C LEU A 62 8.30 3.81 -20.37
N ILE A 63 8.21 2.55 -19.92
CA ILE A 63 7.63 1.46 -20.73
C ILE A 63 6.18 1.80 -21.11
N GLY A 64 5.37 2.27 -20.15
CA GLY A 64 4.00 2.70 -20.40
C GLY A 64 3.89 3.88 -21.38
N ASP A 65 4.87 4.78 -21.38
CA ASP A 65 4.91 5.93 -22.30
C ASP A 65 5.36 5.53 -23.71
N PHE A 66 6.33 4.62 -23.85
CA PHE A 66 6.85 4.18 -25.16
C PHE A 66 5.98 3.13 -25.85
N PHE A 67 5.50 2.13 -25.10
CA PHE A 67 4.77 0.99 -25.67
C PHE A 67 3.24 1.10 -25.50
N GLY A 68 2.79 2.10 -24.76
CA GLY A 68 1.39 2.35 -24.46
C GLY A 68 0.91 1.73 -23.13
N LYS A 69 -0.03 2.42 -22.48
CA LYS A 69 -0.53 2.06 -21.14
C LYS A 69 -1.14 0.66 -21.09
N LYS A 70 -1.94 0.30 -22.12
CA LYS A 70 -2.53 -1.05 -22.25
C LYS A 70 -1.45 -2.13 -22.26
N PHE A 71 -0.37 -1.95 -23.01
CA PHE A 71 0.72 -2.93 -23.08
C PHE A 71 1.38 -3.11 -21.71
N SER A 72 1.69 -2.00 -21.03
CA SER A 72 2.27 -2.03 -19.68
C SER A 72 1.41 -2.84 -18.71
N ILE A 73 0.09 -2.59 -18.68
CA ILE A 73 -0.85 -3.31 -17.83
C ILE A 73 -0.91 -4.81 -18.21
N GLN A 74 -0.99 -5.13 -19.49
CA GLN A 74 -1.04 -6.54 -19.94
C GLN A 74 0.21 -7.32 -19.52
N VAL A 75 1.40 -6.73 -19.67
CA VAL A 75 2.65 -7.36 -19.21
C VAL A 75 2.66 -7.50 -17.70
N GLY A 76 2.20 -6.49 -16.96
CA GLY A 76 2.09 -6.56 -15.50
C GLY A 76 1.19 -7.69 -15.04
N VAL A 77 -0.03 -7.82 -15.61
CA VAL A 77 -0.97 -8.92 -15.28
C VAL A 77 -0.39 -10.29 -15.66
N LEU A 78 0.30 -10.39 -16.80
CA LEU A 78 0.97 -11.62 -17.22
C LEU A 78 2.08 -12.03 -16.26
N LEU A 79 2.86 -11.08 -15.75
CA LEU A 79 3.88 -11.33 -14.73
C LEU A 79 3.25 -11.78 -13.40
N LEU A 80 2.11 -11.23 -13.00
CA LEU A 80 1.37 -11.71 -11.82
C LEU A 80 0.86 -13.15 -11.99
N PHE A 81 0.42 -13.51 -13.19
CA PHE A 81 0.06 -14.89 -13.50
C PHE A 81 1.27 -15.83 -13.35
N PHE A 82 2.43 -15.48 -13.91
CA PHE A 82 3.65 -16.29 -13.76
C PHE A 82 4.17 -16.30 -12.33
N HIS A 83 4.09 -15.17 -11.60
CA HIS A 83 4.38 -15.11 -10.18
C HIS A 83 3.52 -16.12 -9.40
N THR A 84 2.20 -16.13 -9.65
CA THR A 84 1.28 -17.05 -8.98
C THR A 84 1.59 -18.52 -9.30
N ALA A 85 1.91 -18.83 -10.55
CA ALA A 85 2.37 -20.18 -10.94
C ALA A 85 3.71 -20.53 -10.27
N GLY A 86 4.65 -19.58 -10.22
CA GLY A 86 5.92 -19.74 -9.51
C GLY A 86 5.74 -20.02 -8.02
N MET A 87 4.79 -19.35 -7.36
CA MET A 87 4.45 -19.58 -5.97
C MET A 87 4.00 -21.04 -5.70
N LEU A 88 3.31 -21.66 -6.65
CA LEU A 88 2.92 -23.07 -6.53
C LEU A 88 4.09 -24.03 -6.76
N LEU A 89 4.92 -23.76 -7.77
CA LEU A 89 5.90 -24.70 -8.31
C LEU A 89 7.27 -24.59 -7.65
N LEU A 90 7.66 -23.40 -7.16
CA LEU A 90 8.97 -23.14 -6.60
C LEU A 90 8.97 -23.29 -5.08
N SER A 91 10.17 -23.42 -4.51
CA SER A 91 10.44 -23.52 -3.07
C SER A 91 11.79 -22.89 -2.71
N GLY A 92 12.01 -22.69 -1.41
CA GLY A 92 13.26 -22.14 -0.88
C GLY A 92 13.58 -20.73 -1.40
N PRO A 93 14.86 -20.42 -1.67
CA PRO A 93 15.30 -19.06 -2.02
C PRO A 93 14.66 -18.49 -3.30
N PHE A 94 14.16 -19.35 -4.20
CA PHE A 94 13.48 -18.90 -5.41
C PHE A 94 12.18 -18.16 -5.11
N LEU A 95 11.53 -18.45 -4.00
CA LEU A 95 10.35 -17.69 -3.55
C LEU A 95 10.71 -16.23 -3.27
N VAL A 96 11.88 -15.96 -2.69
CA VAL A 96 12.34 -14.59 -2.43
C VAL A 96 12.56 -13.84 -3.76
N VAL A 97 13.09 -14.51 -4.78
CA VAL A 97 13.28 -13.90 -6.12
C VAL A 97 11.96 -13.51 -6.75
N LEU A 98 10.87 -14.25 -6.47
CA LEU A 98 9.55 -13.92 -6.99
C LEU A 98 9.02 -12.56 -6.47
N SER A 99 9.55 -12.03 -5.34
CA SER A 99 9.21 -10.69 -4.88
C SER A 99 9.58 -9.60 -5.90
N LEU A 100 10.67 -9.79 -6.64
CA LEU A 100 11.10 -8.88 -7.69
C LEU A 100 10.18 -8.94 -8.91
N VAL A 101 9.69 -10.15 -9.25
CA VAL A 101 8.71 -10.35 -10.33
C VAL A 101 7.39 -9.68 -9.96
N GLU A 102 6.95 -9.84 -8.71
CA GLU A 102 5.75 -9.19 -8.19
C GLU A 102 5.90 -7.66 -8.20
N ALA A 103 7.02 -7.13 -7.72
CA ALA A 103 7.30 -5.70 -7.72
C ALA A 103 7.30 -5.11 -9.14
N LEU A 104 7.94 -5.80 -10.10
CA LEU A 104 7.92 -5.38 -11.51
C LEU A 104 6.51 -5.37 -12.08
N ALA A 105 5.71 -6.37 -11.76
CA ALA A 105 4.33 -6.49 -12.22
C ALA A 105 3.47 -5.34 -11.71
N TYR A 106 3.54 -5.02 -10.41
CA TYR A 106 2.80 -3.90 -9.83
C TYR A 106 3.30 -2.54 -10.34
N SER A 107 4.62 -2.36 -10.49
CA SER A 107 5.18 -1.12 -11.03
C SER A 107 4.75 -0.85 -12.48
N LEU A 108 4.62 -1.89 -13.33
CA LEU A 108 4.11 -1.77 -14.70
C LEU A 108 2.62 -1.35 -14.74
N GLN A 109 1.84 -1.74 -13.76
CA GLN A 109 0.42 -1.39 -13.65
C GLN A 109 0.22 -0.02 -13.00
N SER A 110 1.07 0.33 -12.02
CA SER A 110 1.02 1.61 -11.30
C SER A 110 1.04 2.79 -12.28
N GLY A 111 0.15 3.75 -12.07
CA GLY A 111 0.00 4.91 -12.96
C GLY A 111 -0.61 4.61 -14.33
N SER A 112 -0.28 3.47 -14.96
CA SER A 112 -0.83 3.08 -16.27
C SER A 112 -2.33 2.81 -16.20
N GLU A 113 -2.83 2.21 -15.12
CA GLU A 113 -4.26 1.88 -14.96
C GLU A 113 -5.14 3.13 -14.92
N GLN A 114 -4.80 4.11 -14.11
CA GLN A 114 -5.57 5.35 -14.00
C GLN A 114 -5.43 6.21 -15.25
N ALA A 115 -4.24 6.25 -15.87
CA ALA A 115 -4.01 6.97 -17.11
C ALA A 115 -4.85 6.39 -18.25
N LEU A 116 -4.90 5.06 -18.40
CA LEU A 116 -5.72 4.40 -19.41
C LEU A 116 -7.23 4.63 -19.15
N LEU A 117 -7.67 4.57 -17.89
CA LEU A 117 -9.05 4.89 -17.51
C LEU A 117 -9.42 6.32 -17.92
N TYR A 118 -8.52 7.29 -17.66
CA TYR A 118 -8.74 8.68 -18.07
C TYR A 118 -8.87 8.82 -19.58
N GLU A 119 -7.99 8.21 -20.36
CA GLU A 119 -8.02 8.24 -21.82
C GLU A 119 -9.32 7.64 -22.37
N ILE A 120 -9.73 6.47 -21.86
CA ILE A 120 -10.98 5.81 -22.27
C ILE A 120 -12.20 6.67 -21.90
N ALA A 121 -12.25 7.25 -20.70
CA ALA A 121 -13.33 8.11 -20.27
C ALA A 121 -13.42 9.38 -21.12
N ARG A 122 -12.28 9.99 -21.45
CA ARG A 122 -12.20 11.15 -22.34
C ARG A 122 -12.72 10.83 -23.76
N ASN A 123 -12.31 9.69 -24.34
CA ASN A 123 -12.75 9.23 -25.64
C ASN A 123 -14.25 8.89 -25.68
N ALA A 124 -14.81 8.49 -24.53
CA ALA A 124 -16.24 8.27 -24.35
C ALA A 124 -17.04 9.58 -24.12
N GLY A 125 -16.39 10.75 -24.14
CA GLY A 125 -17.01 12.06 -23.88
C GLY A 125 -17.36 12.27 -22.40
N GLN A 126 -16.73 11.55 -21.48
CA GLN A 126 -16.96 11.64 -20.04
C GLN A 126 -15.75 12.20 -19.26
N GLY A 127 -14.83 12.90 -19.93
CA GLY A 127 -13.62 13.46 -19.31
C GLY A 127 -13.90 14.37 -18.11
N GLU A 128 -14.93 15.22 -18.18
CA GLU A 128 -15.33 16.08 -17.05
C GLU A 128 -15.84 15.31 -15.83
N ARG A 129 -16.34 14.09 -16.03
CA ARG A 129 -16.81 13.21 -14.97
C ARG A 129 -15.76 12.23 -14.45
N PHE A 130 -14.52 12.33 -14.95
CA PHE A 130 -13.46 11.38 -14.62
C PHE A 130 -13.27 11.21 -13.12
N LEU A 131 -13.20 12.29 -12.34
CA LEU A 131 -13.02 12.21 -10.89
C LEU A 131 -14.13 11.38 -10.21
N THR A 132 -15.38 11.56 -10.65
CA THR A 132 -16.53 10.81 -10.10
C THR A 132 -16.46 9.33 -10.52
N ILE A 133 -16.08 9.04 -11.78
CA ILE A 133 -15.94 7.67 -12.28
C ILE A 133 -14.82 6.97 -11.52
N ASN A 134 -13.65 7.61 -11.42
CA ASN A 134 -12.49 7.05 -10.73
C ASN A 134 -12.79 6.78 -9.25
N ALA A 135 -13.40 7.72 -8.54
CA ALA A 135 -13.79 7.55 -7.15
C ALA A 135 -14.74 6.36 -6.94
N ARG A 136 -15.74 6.20 -7.81
CA ARG A 136 -16.69 5.07 -7.75
C ARG A 136 -16.00 3.73 -8.04
N LEU A 137 -15.09 3.69 -9.00
CA LEU A 137 -14.34 2.48 -9.35
C LEU A 137 -13.37 2.09 -8.24
N LEU A 138 -12.65 3.05 -7.63
CA LEU A 138 -11.79 2.80 -6.47
C LEU A 138 -12.58 2.28 -5.27
N ALA A 139 -13.76 2.83 -5.00
CA ALA A 139 -14.65 2.33 -3.95
C ALA A 139 -15.12 0.89 -4.24
N ALA A 140 -15.54 0.61 -5.48
CA ALA A 140 -15.94 -0.73 -5.90
C ALA A 140 -14.77 -1.73 -5.83
N GLN A 141 -13.57 -1.33 -6.26
CA GLN A 141 -12.36 -2.13 -6.17
C GLN A 141 -12.01 -2.44 -4.71
N SER A 142 -12.10 -1.47 -3.80
CA SER A 142 -11.82 -1.68 -2.37
C SER A 142 -12.80 -2.68 -1.74
N ILE A 143 -14.08 -2.58 -2.07
CA ILE A 143 -15.09 -3.55 -1.63
C ILE A 143 -14.77 -4.94 -2.20
N ALA A 144 -14.47 -5.02 -3.49
CA ALA A 144 -14.10 -6.26 -4.16
C ALA A 144 -12.86 -6.90 -3.51
N THR A 145 -11.85 -6.10 -3.17
CA THR A 145 -10.64 -6.57 -2.48
C THR A 145 -10.97 -7.12 -1.09
N GLY A 146 -11.76 -6.41 -0.28
CA GLY A 146 -12.17 -6.88 1.04
C GLY A 146 -12.92 -8.21 0.97
N MET A 147 -13.88 -8.33 0.04
CA MET A 147 -14.63 -9.58 -0.19
C MET A 147 -13.71 -10.71 -0.70
N ALA A 148 -12.81 -10.41 -1.64
CA ALA A 148 -11.89 -11.38 -2.21
C ALA A 148 -10.94 -11.95 -1.14
N ILE A 149 -10.41 -11.12 -0.25
CA ILE A 149 -9.56 -11.55 0.88
C ILE A 149 -10.30 -12.54 1.78
N VAL A 150 -11.55 -12.24 2.13
CA VAL A 150 -12.37 -13.14 2.95
C VAL A 150 -12.61 -14.46 2.23
N LEU A 151 -13.07 -14.42 0.97
CA LEU A 151 -13.31 -15.62 0.17
C LEU A 151 -12.03 -16.45 0.00
N GLY A 152 -10.91 -15.77 -0.29
CA GLY A 152 -9.62 -16.42 -0.47
C GLY A 152 -9.14 -17.15 0.78
N SER A 153 -9.38 -16.61 1.97
CA SER A 153 -9.02 -17.25 3.23
C SER A 153 -9.82 -18.54 3.50
N PHE A 154 -11.11 -18.57 3.15
CA PHE A 154 -11.91 -19.79 3.22
C PHE A 154 -11.43 -20.85 2.22
N ILE A 155 -11.04 -20.44 1.00
CA ILE A 155 -10.47 -21.36 0.02
C ILE A 155 -9.11 -21.88 0.53
N ALA A 156 -8.25 -21.01 1.07
CA ALA A 156 -6.95 -21.37 1.62
C ALA A 156 -7.05 -22.41 2.75
N GLN A 157 -8.07 -22.27 3.61
CA GLN A 157 -8.33 -23.22 4.71
C GLN A 157 -8.60 -24.63 4.21
N VAL A 158 -9.16 -24.77 3.00
CA VAL A 158 -9.42 -26.06 2.36
C VAL A 158 -8.21 -26.53 1.56
N SER A 159 -7.61 -25.64 0.75
CA SER A 159 -6.49 -25.98 -0.11
C SER A 159 -5.75 -24.72 -0.60
N TRP A 160 -4.49 -24.60 -0.30
CA TRP A 160 -3.60 -23.57 -0.83
C TRP A 160 -3.49 -23.63 -2.36
N SER A 161 -3.40 -24.83 -2.92
CA SER A 161 -3.33 -25.00 -4.38
C SER A 161 -4.61 -24.50 -5.06
N ALA A 162 -5.78 -24.78 -4.48
CA ALA A 162 -7.06 -24.29 -5.01
C ALA A 162 -7.10 -22.75 -4.99
N LEU A 163 -6.63 -22.10 -3.91
CA LEU A 163 -6.55 -20.66 -3.82
C LEU A 163 -5.72 -20.08 -4.98
N TYR A 164 -4.49 -20.58 -5.18
CA TYR A 164 -3.58 -20.04 -6.20
C TYR A 164 -4.05 -20.33 -7.62
N VAL A 165 -4.74 -21.47 -7.86
CA VAL A 165 -5.41 -21.74 -9.14
C VAL A 165 -6.53 -20.72 -9.38
N CYS A 166 -7.36 -20.42 -8.38
CA CYS A 166 -8.39 -19.39 -8.50
C CYS A 166 -7.77 -18.01 -8.82
N VAL A 167 -6.69 -17.61 -8.11
CA VAL A 167 -5.98 -16.36 -8.40
C VAL A 167 -5.47 -16.33 -9.85
N SER A 168 -4.88 -17.42 -10.33
CA SER A 168 -4.41 -17.55 -11.72
C SER A 168 -5.55 -17.36 -12.73
N VAL A 169 -6.73 -17.94 -12.45
CA VAL A 169 -7.93 -17.76 -13.29
C VAL A 169 -8.36 -16.31 -13.34
N PHE A 170 -8.33 -15.59 -12.21
CA PHE A 170 -8.66 -14.15 -12.20
C PHE A 170 -7.68 -13.32 -13.03
N TYR A 171 -6.37 -13.62 -13.01
CA TYR A 171 -5.42 -12.94 -13.90
C TYR A 171 -5.67 -13.24 -15.38
N LEU A 172 -6.04 -14.47 -15.74
CA LEU A 172 -6.43 -14.80 -17.12
C LEU A 172 -7.71 -14.05 -17.54
N LEU A 173 -8.70 -13.92 -16.65
CA LEU A 173 -9.90 -13.13 -16.90
C LEU A 173 -9.58 -11.64 -17.09
N GLN A 174 -8.64 -11.08 -16.31
CA GLN A 174 -8.16 -9.71 -16.49
C GLN A 174 -7.50 -9.53 -17.87
N LEU A 175 -6.65 -10.46 -18.31
CA LEU A 175 -6.05 -10.41 -19.65
C LEU A 175 -7.12 -10.50 -20.74
N PHE A 176 -8.14 -11.34 -20.56
CA PHE A 176 -9.26 -11.45 -21.48
C PHE A 176 -10.07 -10.14 -21.59
N LEU A 177 -10.35 -9.47 -20.47
CA LEU A 177 -11.04 -8.19 -20.46
C LEU A 177 -10.21 -7.06 -21.09
N LEU A 178 -8.88 -7.13 -21.01
CA LEU A 178 -8.00 -6.15 -21.65
C LEU A 178 -7.87 -6.37 -23.16
N TYR A 179 -8.15 -7.56 -23.67
CA TYR A 179 -7.96 -7.87 -25.08
C TYR A 179 -8.73 -6.93 -26.02
N PRO A 180 -10.06 -6.69 -25.85
CA PRO A 180 -10.86 -5.84 -26.74
C PRO A 180 -10.61 -4.34 -26.55
N ILE A 181 -9.86 -3.90 -25.55
CA ILE A 181 -9.53 -2.49 -25.35
C ILE A 181 -8.62 -2.03 -26.51
N GLU A 182 -8.99 -0.96 -27.18
CA GLU A 182 -8.16 -0.39 -28.24
C GLU A 182 -6.84 0.12 -27.70
N ARG A 183 -5.77 -0.03 -28.49
CA ARG A 183 -4.51 0.61 -28.17
C ARG A 183 -4.70 2.12 -28.35
N THR A 184 -4.57 2.86 -27.29
CA THR A 184 -4.43 4.31 -27.39
C THR A 184 -3.06 4.56 -28.00
N GLU A 185 -3.00 5.25 -29.13
CA GLU A 185 -1.72 5.68 -29.69
C GLU A 185 -0.98 6.44 -28.61
N ALA A 186 0.31 6.10 -28.42
CA ALA A 186 1.19 6.81 -27.51
C ALA A 186 1.15 8.30 -27.94
N THR A 187 0.23 9.05 -27.35
CA THR A 187 0.21 10.48 -27.54
C THR A 187 1.51 10.94 -26.89
N ARG A 188 2.50 11.29 -27.71
CA ARG A 188 3.59 12.14 -27.26
C ARG A 188 2.89 13.41 -26.74
N SER A 189 2.48 13.35 -25.47
CA SER A 189 1.84 14.48 -24.86
C SER A 189 2.91 15.56 -24.76
N GLU A 190 2.60 16.74 -25.28
CA GLU A 190 3.37 17.96 -25.05
C GLU A 190 3.53 18.26 -23.53
N SER A 191 2.78 17.56 -22.67
CA SER A 191 2.96 17.50 -21.22
C SER A 191 4.25 16.77 -20.78
N SER A 192 4.88 15.95 -21.64
CA SER A 192 6.17 15.30 -21.38
C SER A 192 7.33 16.30 -21.21
N GLU A 193 7.21 17.50 -21.72
CA GLU A 193 8.21 18.55 -21.47
C GLU A 193 8.02 19.27 -20.12
N LYS A 194 6.77 19.34 -19.61
CA LYS A 194 6.50 19.98 -18.29
C LYS A 194 6.60 19.05 -17.10
N GLY A 195 6.61 17.72 -17.33
CA GLY A 195 6.66 16.69 -16.28
C GLY A 195 7.94 15.86 -16.27
N ARG A 196 9.03 16.27 -16.94
CA ARG A 196 10.31 15.61 -16.77
C ARG A 196 10.69 15.68 -15.31
N PHE A 197 10.66 14.51 -14.68
CA PHE A 197 11.19 14.30 -13.34
C PHE A 197 12.67 14.69 -13.36
N ASP A 198 12.94 15.95 -13.05
CA ASP A 198 14.31 16.45 -13.00
C ASP A 198 14.92 16.02 -11.68
N VAL A 199 15.47 14.79 -11.69
CA VAL A 199 16.19 14.23 -10.53
C VAL A 199 17.24 15.22 -10.03
N ALA A 200 17.81 16.06 -10.92
CA ALA A 200 18.74 17.11 -10.54
C ALA A 200 18.09 18.20 -9.68
N LYS A 201 16.77 18.45 -9.80
CA LYS A 201 16.07 19.38 -8.90
C LYS A 201 16.01 18.86 -7.47
N ILE A 202 15.89 17.54 -7.26
CA ILE A 202 15.89 16.93 -5.92
C ILE A 202 17.21 17.20 -5.21
N PHE A 203 18.33 17.17 -5.94
CA PHE A 203 19.67 17.38 -5.36
C PHE A 203 20.12 18.83 -5.38
N ARG A 204 19.34 19.76 -5.92
CA ARG A 204 19.66 21.19 -5.83
C ARG A 204 19.40 21.69 -4.42
N ARG A 205 20.44 22.27 -3.83
CA ARG A 205 20.39 22.90 -2.50
C ARG A 205 19.26 23.95 -2.40
N GLU A 206 18.94 24.61 -3.50
CA GLU A 206 17.87 25.62 -3.63
C GLU A 206 16.47 25.03 -3.36
N THR A 207 16.23 23.77 -3.71
CA THR A 207 14.95 23.07 -3.44
C THR A 207 14.70 22.87 -1.94
N TRP A 208 15.77 22.75 -1.15
CA TRP A 208 15.74 22.51 0.29
C TRP A 208 16.10 23.75 1.11
N CYS A 209 16.48 24.87 0.49
CA CYS A 209 16.89 26.11 1.15
C CYS A 209 15.76 27.12 1.34
N ILE A 210 14.51 26.66 1.53
CA ILE A 210 13.37 27.54 1.81
C ILE A 210 13.22 27.71 3.32
N GLY A 211 14.14 28.45 3.97
CA GLY A 211 14.03 28.93 5.35
C GLY A 211 13.78 27.88 6.44
N GLU A 212 13.42 28.34 7.64
CA GLU A 212 13.09 27.46 8.79
C GLU A 212 11.90 26.54 8.54
N SER A 213 10.99 26.90 7.64
CA SER A 213 9.83 26.09 7.26
C SER A 213 10.21 24.82 6.48
N ALA A 214 11.26 24.84 5.64
CA ALA A 214 11.67 23.65 4.87
C ALA A 214 12.26 22.55 5.75
N PHE A 215 13.03 22.92 6.77
CA PHE A 215 13.55 21.96 7.74
C PHE A 215 12.41 21.29 8.52
N ALA A 216 11.39 22.07 8.88
CA ALA A 216 10.19 21.55 9.55
C ALA A 216 9.42 20.56 8.68
N VAL A 217 9.24 20.86 7.38
CA VAL A 217 8.60 19.97 6.41
C VAL A 217 9.41 18.68 6.24
N LEU A 218 10.74 18.76 6.12
CA LEU A 218 11.61 17.61 6.02
C LEU A 218 11.53 16.71 7.25
N LEU A 219 11.53 17.28 8.44
CA LEU A 219 11.37 16.53 9.69
C LEU A 219 10.00 15.86 9.78
N LEU A 220 8.94 16.57 9.38
CA LEU A 220 7.59 16.02 9.31
C LEU A 220 7.53 14.84 8.32
N LEU A 221 8.10 15.00 7.12
CA LEU A 221 8.14 13.98 6.10
C LEU A 221 8.90 12.72 6.57
N ILE A 222 10.09 12.89 7.16
CA ILE A 222 10.87 11.76 7.67
C ILE A 222 10.12 11.07 8.81
N GLY A 223 9.58 11.85 9.76
CA GLY A 223 8.86 11.31 10.91
C GLY A 223 7.61 10.54 10.52
N THR A 224 6.80 11.09 9.61
CA THR A 224 5.58 10.43 9.13
C THR A 224 5.89 9.21 8.25
N SER A 225 6.92 9.29 7.38
CA SER A 225 7.37 8.14 6.60
C SER A 225 7.90 7.00 7.47
N MET A 226 8.57 7.34 8.58
CA MET A 226 9.05 6.35 9.54
C MET A 226 7.88 5.66 10.27
N LEU A 227 6.87 6.41 10.68
CA LEU A 227 5.64 5.84 11.27
C LEU A 227 4.90 4.94 10.30
N ASP A 228 4.69 5.40 9.08
CA ASP A 228 3.99 4.68 8.04
C ASP A 228 4.72 3.37 7.67
N GLY A 229 6.06 3.43 7.55
CA GLY A 229 6.89 2.24 7.37
C GLY A 229 6.79 1.25 8.53
N PHE A 230 6.74 1.74 9.78
CA PHE A 230 6.55 0.92 10.97
C PHE A 230 5.19 0.21 10.96
N TYR A 231 4.11 0.98 10.84
CA TYR A 231 2.75 0.45 10.91
C TYR A 231 2.41 -0.43 9.72
N GLY A 232 2.82 -0.05 8.51
CA GLY A 232 2.61 -0.86 7.31
C GLY A 232 3.32 -2.20 7.39
N SER A 233 4.53 -2.25 7.94
CA SER A 233 5.27 -3.49 8.15
C SER A 233 4.61 -4.37 9.22
N TYR A 234 4.18 -3.78 10.35
CA TYR A 234 3.44 -4.51 11.38
C TYR A 234 2.11 -5.06 10.83
N TYR A 235 1.33 -4.24 10.12
CA TYR A 235 0.05 -4.65 9.53
C TYR A 235 0.21 -5.89 8.65
N ASN A 236 1.18 -5.92 7.75
CA ASN A 236 1.39 -7.08 6.89
C ASN A 236 1.84 -8.32 7.68
N LEU A 237 2.83 -8.17 8.59
CA LEU A 237 3.32 -9.27 9.41
C LEU A 237 2.31 -9.74 10.46
N ASN A 238 1.23 -9.00 10.68
CA ASN A 238 0.16 -9.38 11.60
C ASN A 238 -0.51 -10.71 11.21
N GLN A 239 -0.42 -11.13 9.92
CA GLN A 239 -0.80 -12.49 9.50
C GLN A 239 -0.07 -13.55 10.34
N LEU A 240 1.25 -13.40 10.48
CA LEU A 240 2.09 -14.33 11.26
C LEU A 240 1.87 -14.19 12.77
N VAL A 241 1.48 -13.02 13.24
CA VAL A 241 1.10 -12.81 14.65
C VAL A 241 -0.18 -13.60 14.98
N PHE A 242 -1.20 -13.49 14.15
CA PHE A 242 -2.43 -14.26 14.32
C PHE A 242 -2.18 -15.78 14.26
N ASP A 243 -1.35 -16.22 13.33
CA ASP A 243 -0.95 -17.63 13.19
C ASP A 243 -0.23 -18.15 14.42
N ALA A 244 0.68 -17.36 15.00
CA ALA A 244 1.41 -17.71 16.23
C ALA A 244 0.51 -17.86 17.48
N PHE A 245 -0.74 -17.41 17.41
CA PHE A 245 -1.79 -17.62 18.41
C PHE A 245 -2.85 -18.62 17.94
N ASP A 246 -2.52 -19.50 16.98
CA ASP A 246 -3.38 -20.56 16.45
C ASP A 246 -4.72 -20.04 15.88
N ALA A 247 -4.75 -18.81 15.37
CA ALA A 247 -5.96 -18.27 14.76
C ALA A 247 -6.26 -18.97 13.43
N PRO A 248 -7.50 -19.43 13.20
CA PRO A 248 -7.88 -20.03 11.93
C PRO A 248 -7.63 -19.10 10.74
N VAL A 249 -7.17 -19.65 9.62
CA VAL A 249 -6.87 -18.90 8.38
C VAL A 249 -8.06 -18.03 7.94
N SER A 250 -9.29 -18.55 8.11
CA SER A 250 -10.51 -17.79 7.80
C SER A 250 -10.68 -16.56 8.69
N ILE A 251 -10.33 -16.62 9.97
CA ILE A 251 -10.39 -15.47 10.90
C ILE A 251 -9.36 -14.41 10.49
N ILE A 252 -8.16 -14.85 10.08
CA ILE A 252 -7.12 -13.95 9.57
C ILE A 252 -7.63 -13.22 8.31
N GLY A 253 -8.24 -13.94 7.38
CA GLY A 253 -8.83 -13.32 6.20
C GLY A 253 -10.00 -12.39 6.51
N ILE A 254 -10.86 -12.73 7.47
CA ILE A 254 -11.93 -11.83 7.94
C ILE A 254 -11.32 -10.55 8.53
N PHE A 255 -10.24 -10.65 9.30
CA PHE A 255 -9.53 -9.50 9.83
C PHE A 255 -9.04 -8.58 8.71
N PHE A 256 -8.29 -9.11 7.75
CA PHE A 256 -7.75 -8.32 6.64
C PHE A 256 -8.85 -7.80 5.71
N GLY A 257 -9.91 -8.55 5.47
CA GLY A 257 -11.06 -8.09 4.69
C GLY A 257 -11.83 -6.96 5.38
N ALA A 258 -12.06 -7.08 6.70
CA ALA A 258 -12.73 -6.07 7.50
C ALA A 258 -11.89 -4.79 7.65
N SER A 259 -10.56 -4.87 7.65
CA SER A 259 -9.67 -3.71 7.75
C SER A 259 -9.91 -2.71 6.61
N TYR A 260 -10.29 -3.15 5.41
CA TYR A 260 -10.67 -2.26 4.31
C TYR A 260 -11.87 -1.37 4.65
N ALA A 261 -12.88 -1.92 5.34
CA ALA A 261 -14.02 -1.13 5.81
C ALA A 261 -13.63 -0.20 6.96
N VAL A 262 -12.80 -0.68 7.88
CA VAL A 262 -12.28 0.10 9.01
C VAL A 262 -11.45 1.28 8.51
N ASN A 263 -10.56 1.06 7.55
CA ASN A 263 -9.74 2.12 6.95
C ASN A 263 -10.61 3.18 6.27
N ALA A 264 -11.68 2.77 5.57
CA ALA A 264 -12.62 3.74 4.98
C ALA A 264 -13.27 4.65 6.04
N THR A 265 -13.55 4.14 7.25
CA THR A 265 -14.08 4.96 8.35
C THR A 265 -13.03 5.90 8.95
N ALA A 266 -11.74 5.56 8.86
CA ALA A 266 -10.64 6.39 9.36
C ALA A 266 -10.56 7.73 8.62
N TYR A 267 -10.88 7.78 7.32
CA TYR A 267 -10.96 9.03 6.55
C TYR A 267 -11.98 10.01 7.13
N ILE A 268 -13.18 9.51 7.46
CA ILE A 268 -14.26 10.31 8.08
C ILE A 268 -13.85 10.74 9.48
N ALA A 269 -13.26 9.84 10.25
CA ALA A 269 -12.81 10.12 11.60
C ALA A 269 -11.65 11.15 11.64
N ALA A 270 -10.70 11.07 10.71
CA ALA A 270 -9.60 12.00 10.60
C ALA A 270 -10.11 13.44 10.37
N ASP A 271 -11.09 13.62 9.48
CA ASP A 271 -11.72 14.92 9.23
C ASP A 271 -12.45 15.42 10.48
N PHE A 272 -13.29 14.59 11.09
CA PHE A 272 -14.04 14.92 12.30
C PHE A 272 -13.13 15.32 13.46
N PHE A 273 -12.09 14.53 13.75
CA PHE A 273 -11.18 14.84 14.86
C PHE A 273 -10.29 16.03 14.54
N SER A 274 -9.83 16.17 13.29
CA SER A 274 -9.00 17.31 12.88
C SER A 274 -9.76 18.63 12.92
N SER A 275 -11.05 18.64 12.58
CA SER A 275 -11.88 19.85 12.69
C SER A 275 -12.11 20.26 14.16
N ARG A 276 -12.20 19.30 15.10
CA ARG A 276 -12.50 19.55 16.50
C ARG A 276 -11.25 19.84 17.36
N PHE A 277 -10.16 19.11 17.13
CA PHE A 277 -8.95 19.17 17.97
C PHE A 277 -7.75 19.80 17.26
N GLY A 278 -7.88 20.04 15.93
CA GLY A 278 -6.80 20.47 15.05
C GLY A 278 -5.97 19.28 14.55
N LYS A 279 -5.44 19.38 13.32
CA LYS A 279 -4.69 18.33 12.63
C LYS A 279 -3.53 17.77 13.47
N ARG A 280 -2.72 18.66 14.07
CA ARG A 280 -1.57 18.28 14.90
C ARG A 280 -1.96 17.46 16.14
N ASN A 281 -2.98 17.93 16.89
CA ASN A 281 -3.40 17.22 18.11
C ASN A 281 -4.05 15.88 17.80
N THR A 282 -4.80 15.79 16.70
CA THR A 282 -5.36 14.52 16.20
C THR A 282 -4.26 13.53 15.90
N MET A 283 -3.23 13.92 15.16
CA MET A 283 -2.09 13.08 14.84
C MET A 283 -1.36 12.62 16.11
N LEU A 284 -0.98 13.56 16.98
CA LEU A 284 -0.25 13.24 18.23
C LEU A 284 -1.08 12.34 19.17
N GLY A 285 -2.37 12.63 19.32
CA GLY A 285 -3.27 11.82 20.14
C GLY A 285 -3.41 10.38 19.60
N SER A 286 -3.57 10.22 18.30
CA SER A 286 -3.62 8.89 17.66
C SER A 286 -2.34 8.10 17.88
N MET A 287 -1.18 8.72 17.65
CA MET A 287 0.14 8.10 17.86
C MET A 287 0.35 7.67 19.33
N LEU A 288 -0.06 8.49 20.31
CA LEU A 288 0.08 8.14 21.73
C LEU A 288 -0.84 6.97 22.12
N ILE A 289 -2.08 6.95 21.61
CA ILE A 289 -3.00 5.84 21.84
C ILE A 289 -2.44 4.56 21.22
N GLU A 290 -1.92 4.62 20.00
CA GLU A 290 -1.27 3.49 19.34
C GLU A 290 -0.09 2.92 20.13
N ALA A 291 0.83 3.78 20.56
CA ALA A 291 1.95 3.37 21.37
C ALA A 291 1.49 2.68 22.67
N GLY A 292 0.44 3.20 23.31
CA GLY A 292 -0.20 2.56 24.47
C GLY A 292 -0.80 1.18 24.15
N LEU A 293 -1.47 1.05 22.99
CA LEU A 293 -2.05 -0.23 22.54
C LEU A 293 -0.96 -1.29 22.27
N PHE A 294 0.16 -0.92 21.68
CA PHE A 294 1.29 -1.84 21.50
C PHE A 294 1.86 -2.33 22.82
N MET A 295 1.83 -1.53 23.89
CA MET A 295 2.27 -1.96 25.22
C MET A 295 1.35 -3.00 25.85
N ILE A 296 0.06 -2.90 25.63
CA ILE A 296 -0.91 -3.83 26.23
C ILE A 296 -1.16 -5.07 25.36
N LEU A 297 -0.87 -5.00 24.06
CA LEU A 297 -1.11 -6.08 23.10
C LEU A 297 -0.50 -7.43 23.55
N PRO A 298 0.78 -7.52 24.00
CA PRO A 298 1.37 -8.80 24.41
C PRO A 298 0.62 -9.50 25.55
N ARG A 299 -0.01 -8.71 26.44
CA ARG A 299 -0.73 -9.25 27.60
C ARG A 299 -2.09 -9.85 27.23
N PHE A 300 -2.73 -9.31 26.20
CA PHE A 300 -4.08 -9.70 25.79
C PHE A 300 -4.13 -10.51 24.51
N ALA A 301 -3.00 -10.66 23.79
CA ALA A 301 -2.93 -11.34 22.51
C ALA A 301 -3.30 -12.84 22.58
N SER A 302 -3.16 -13.49 23.75
CA SER A 302 -3.57 -14.89 23.94
C SER A 302 -5.10 -15.09 23.86
N ASN A 303 -5.88 -14.04 24.02
CA ASN A 303 -7.32 -14.09 23.80
C ASN A 303 -7.65 -13.68 22.36
N PRO A 304 -8.23 -14.56 21.52
CA PRO A 304 -8.46 -14.29 20.11
C PRO A 304 -9.34 -13.07 19.85
N LEU A 305 -10.34 -12.81 20.69
CA LEU A 305 -11.23 -11.65 20.59
C LEU A 305 -10.49 -10.35 20.93
N CYS A 306 -9.64 -10.38 21.95
CA CYS A 306 -8.81 -9.23 22.32
C CYS A 306 -7.77 -8.95 21.24
N LEU A 307 -7.09 -9.99 20.73
CA LEU A 307 -6.13 -9.85 19.63
C LEU A 307 -6.81 -9.21 18.40
N PHE A 308 -7.97 -9.73 18.00
CA PHE A 308 -8.73 -9.21 16.87
C PHE A 308 -9.13 -7.74 17.10
N GLY A 309 -9.73 -7.42 18.24
CA GLY A 309 -10.20 -6.07 18.54
C GLY A 309 -9.05 -5.06 18.65
N LEU A 310 -7.97 -5.38 19.35
CA LEU A 310 -6.79 -4.52 19.47
C LEU A 310 -6.13 -4.30 18.11
N SER A 311 -5.98 -5.37 17.31
CA SER A 311 -5.42 -5.27 15.95
C SER A 311 -6.29 -4.44 15.02
N MET A 312 -7.63 -4.45 15.16
CA MET A 312 -8.52 -3.56 14.39
C MET A 312 -8.28 -2.08 14.74
N VAL A 313 -8.11 -1.76 16.01
CA VAL A 313 -7.78 -0.38 16.42
C VAL A 313 -6.39 0.02 15.92
N LEU A 314 -5.44 -0.92 15.94
CA LEU A 314 -4.08 -0.74 15.37
C LEU A 314 -4.06 -0.69 13.83
N CYS A 315 -5.15 -1.00 13.13
CA CYS A 315 -5.32 -0.69 11.72
C CYS A 315 -5.97 0.69 11.49
N PHE A 316 -6.90 1.07 12.36
CA PHE A 316 -7.65 2.31 12.24
C PHE A 316 -6.81 3.56 12.54
N LEU A 317 -6.09 3.56 13.65
CA LEU A 317 -5.35 4.74 14.11
C LEU A 317 -4.20 5.16 13.16
N PRO A 318 -3.38 4.24 12.58
CA PRO A 318 -2.38 4.58 11.58
C PRO A 318 -2.95 5.31 10.38
N GLU A 319 -4.12 4.91 9.89
CA GLU A 319 -4.79 5.60 8.80
C GLU A 319 -5.18 7.04 9.17
N VAL A 320 -5.66 7.25 10.40
CA VAL A 320 -5.92 8.62 10.91
C VAL A 320 -4.63 9.45 10.96
N VAL A 321 -3.53 8.85 11.43
CA VAL A 321 -2.21 9.51 11.45
C VAL A 321 -1.75 9.83 10.03
N TYR A 322 -1.84 8.86 9.12
CA TYR A 322 -1.45 9.01 7.73
C TYR A 322 -2.19 10.16 7.03
N ILE A 323 -3.52 10.14 7.07
CA ILE A 323 -4.37 11.16 6.42
C ILE A 323 -4.07 12.55 7.01
N THR A 324 -3.97 12.63 8.34
CA THR A 324 -3.72 13.91 9.02
C THR A 324 -2.33 14.45 8.69
N SER A 325 -1.33 13.58 8.60
CA SER A 325 0.05 13.94 8.25
C SER A 325 0.19 14.37 6.78
N GLU A 326 -0.45 13.66 5.85
CA GLU A 326 -0.51 14.04 4.44
C GLU A 326 -1.11 15.44 4.26
N ASN A 327 -2.20 15.74 4.97
CA ASN A 327 -2.82 17.06 4.96
C ASN A 327 -1.89 18.15 5.52
N LEU A 328 -1.13 17.85 6.59
CA LEU A 328 -0.15 18.79 7.14
C LEU A 328 1.01 19.05 6.19
N ILE A 329 1.50 18.01 5.51
CA ILE A 329 2.55 18.12 4.50
C ILE A 329 2.06 18.93 3.32
N GLN A 330 0.85 18.64 2.79
CA GLN A 330 0.28 19.35 1.64
C GLN A 330 0.04 20.84 1.94
N ASP A 331 -0.38 21.20 3.15
CA ASP A 331 -0.57 22.58 3.57
C ASP A 331 0.76 23.36 3.68
N ALA A 332 1.88 22.65 3.89
CA ALA A 332 3.19 23.25 4.11
C ALA A 332 4.06 23.35 2.85
N ILE A 333 3.65 22.73 1.75
CA ILE A 333 4.44 22.63 0.51
C ILE A 333 3.88 23.58 -0.56
N ALA A 334 4.78 24.31 -1.22
CA ALA A 334 4.43 25.10 -2.41
C ALA A 334 4.01 24.17 -3.59
N ASP A 335 3.06 24.63 -4.41
CA ASP A 335 2.44 23.82 -5.47
C ASP A 335 3.45 23.29 -6.49
N ASP A 336 4.49 24.05 -6.80
CA ASP A 336 5.55 23.71 -7.76
C ASP A 336 6.50 22.60 -7.28
N LEU A 337 6.61 22.39 -5.96
CA LEU A 337 7.46 21.38 -5.33
C LEU A 337 6.68 20.12 -4.90
N ARG A 338 5.34 20.16 -4.93
CA ARG A 338 4.46 19.12 -4.38
C ARG A 338 4.77 17.75 -4.96
N ALA A 339 4.85 17.62 -6.29
CA ALA A 339 5.11 16.33 -6.94
C ALA A 339 6.49 15.76 -6.56
N THR A 340 7.51 16.62 -6.48
CA THR A 340 8.87 16.21 -6.12
C THR A 340 8.93 15.72 -4.66
N ILE A 341 8.32 16.45 -3.74
CA ILE A 341 8.34 16.12 -2.30
C ILE A 341 7.55 14.85 -2.04
N LEU A 342 6.38 14.65 -2.69
CA LEU A 342 5.60 13.41 -2.56
C LEU A 342 6.36 12.18 -3.09
N SER A 343 7.13 12.33 -4.17
CA SER A 343 7.98 11.24 -4.69
C SER A 343 9.12 10.90 -3.73
N VAL A 344 9.75 11.92 -3.12
CA VAL A 344 10.76 11.70 -2.07
C VAL A 344 10.14 11.02 -0.85
N ALA A 345 8.95 11.45 -0.43
CA ALA A 345 8.22 10.82 0.67
C ALA A 345 7.97 9.33 0.41
N SER A 346 7.53 8.96 -0.80
CA SER A 346 7.30 7.56 -1.18
C SER A 346 8.58 6.72 -1.11
N LEU A 347 9.72 7.26 -1.59
CA LEU A 347 11.02 6.59 -1.48
C LEU A 347 11.45 6.41 -0.02
N VAL A 348 11.37 7.45 0.79
CA VAL A 348 11.75 7.40 2.22
C VAL A 348 10.86 6.41 2.97
N ARG A 349 9.57 6.39 2.68
CA ARG A 349 8.58 5.43 3.22
C ARG A 349 8.96 4.00 2.89
N ALA A 350 9.30 3.71 1.63
CA ALA A 350 9.70 2.36 1.20
C ALA A 350 10.98 1.89 1.90
N LEU A 351 11.96 2.79 2.11
CA LEU A 351 13.18 2.48 2.85
C LEU A 351 12.88 2.15 4.32
N PHE A 352 12.03 2.93 5.00
CA PHE A 352 11.60 2.62 6.36
C PHE A 352 10.80 1.33 6.43
N SER A 353 9.88 1.08 5.49
CA SER A 353 9.14 -0.18 5.42
C SER A 353 10.09 -1.37 5.30
N ALA A 354 11.06 -1.34 4.40
CA ALA A 354 12.04 -2.40 4.24
C ALA A 354 12.89 -2.61 5.51
N MET A 355 13.29 -1.52 6.17
CA MET A 355 14.02 -1.57 7.43
C MET A 355 13.16 -2.24 8.52
N PHE A 356 11.90 -1.83 8.69
CA PHE A 356 11.04 -2.40 9.73
C PHE A 356 10.59 -3.83 9.42
N PHE A 357 10.37 -4.19 8.15
CA PHE A 357 10.19 -5.60 7.79
C PHE A 357 11.37 -6.44 8.23
N SER A 358 12.60 -5.98 7.96
CA SER A 358 13.82 -6.68 8.37
C SER A 358 13.92 -6.79 9.90
N ILE A 359 13.70 -5.69 10.63
CA ILE A 359 13.75 -5.66 12.09
C ILE A 359 12.69 -6.61 12.68
N PHE A 360 11.44 -6.50 12.24
CA PHE A 360 10.33 -7.31 12.76
C PHE A 360 10.49 -8.77 12.40
N GLY A 361 10.97 -9.09 11.19
CA GLY A 361 11.26 -10.46 10.79
C GLY A 361 12.30 -11.12 11.69
N HIS A 362 13.36 -10.40 12.05
CA HIS A 362 14.36 -10.89 13.00
C HIS A 362 13.78 -11.03 14.43
N VAL A 363 13.04 -10.02 14.89
CA VAL A 363 12.44 -10.05 16.23
C VAL A 363 11.42 -11.20 16.35
N LEU A 364 10.54 -11.38 15.38
CA LEU A 364 9.55 -12.46 15.36
C LEU A 364 10.19 -13.84 15.15
N GLY A 365 11.35 -13.92 14.49
CA GLY A 365 12.06 -15.17 14.26
C GLY A 365 12.94 -15.63 15.41
N LEU A 366 13.40 -14.71 16.29
CA LEU A 366 14.34 -15.01 17.37
C LEU A 366 13.68 -15.12 18.74
N TYR A 367 12.56 -14.44 18.97
CA TYR A 367 11.93 -14.37 20.29
C TYR A 367 10.54 -15.00 20.32
N PRO A 368 10.11 -15.55 21.46
CA PRO A 368 8.71 -15.92 21.66
C PRO A 368 7.77 -14.75 21.35
N ILE A 369 6.60 -15.04 20.78
CA ILE A 369 5.70 -14.04 20.23
C ILE A 369 5.35 -12.89 21.19
N GLN A 370 5.15 -13.20 22.50
CA GLN A 370 4.84 -12.18 23.50
C GLN A 370 6.01 -11.22 23.72
N ILE A 371 7.24 -11.72 23.73
CA ILE A 371 8.46 -10.91 23.87
C ILE A 371 8.66 -10.08 22.60
N ALA A 372 8.47 -10.71 21.43
CA ALA A 372 8.57 -10.04 20.14
C ALA A 372 7.61 -8.85 20.05
N LEU A 373 6.34 -9.03 20.40
CA LEU A 373 5.35 -7.96 20.44
C LEU A 373 5.73 -6.87 21.45
N GLY A 374 6.30 -7.23 22.60
CA GLY A 374 6.83 -6.26 23.58
C GLY A 374 7.97 -5.40 23.00
N ILE A 375 8.90 -6.01 22.27
CA ILE A 375 10.01 -5.29 21.60
C ILE A 375 9.45 -4.35 20.51
N ILE A 376 8.51 -4.84 19.70
CA ILE A 376 7.84 -4.02 18.67
C ILE A 376 7.13 -2.83 19.33
N GLY A 377 6.44 -3.07 20.47
CA GLY A 377 5.79 -2.01 21.24
C GLY A 377 6.79 -0.98 21.79
N ALA A 378 7.94 -1.41 22.29
CA ALA A 378 9.00 -0.50 22.74
C ALA A 378 9.54 0.38 21.58
N ILE A 379 9.70 -0.21 20.40
CA ILE A 379 10.08 0.54 19.17
C ILE A 379 8.99 1.56 18.82
N ALA A 380 7.71 1.19 18.86
CA ALA A 380 6.58 2.10 18.60
C ALA A 380 6.62 3.32 19.52
N ILE A 381 6.87 3.10 20.83
CA ILE A 381 6.99 4.19 21.81
C ILE A 381 8.16 5.09 21.48
N ALA A 382 9.34 4.51 21.19
CA ALA A 382 10.53 5.28 20.87
C ALA A 382 10.31 6.19 19.64
N ILE A 383 9.72 5.63 18.59
CA ILE A 383 9.37 6.37 17.36
C ILE A 383 8.38 7.49 17.68
N THR A 384 7.30 7.17 18.38
CA THR A 384 6.27 8.14 18.79
C THR A 384 6.87 9.26 19.62
N ALA A 385 7.75 8.97 20.57
CA ALA A 385 8.43 9.97 21.39
C ALA A 385 9.31 10.89 20.53
N VAL A 386 10.12 10.34 19.63
CA VAL A 386 11.00 11.12 18.74
C VAL A 386 10.18 12.05 17.84
N VAL A 387 9.14 11.52 17.18
CA VAL A 387 8.30 12.31 16.28
C VAL A 387 7.52 13.37 17.05
N SER A 388 6.96 13.05 18.21
CA SER A 388 6.20 13.99 19.05
C SER A 388 7.07 15.15 19.55
N LEU A 389 8.29 14.87 20.04
CA LEU A 389 9.22 15.90 20.51
C LEU A 389 9.62 16.87 19.38
N LYS A 390 9.84 16.36 18.17
CA LYS A 390 10.16 17.19 17.00
C LYS A 390 8.99 18.04 16.56
N MET A 391 7.77 17.48 16.58
CA MET A 391 6.56 18.22 16.20
C MET A 391 6.16 19.30 17.21
N VAL A 392 6.50 19.16 18.51
CA VAL A 392 6.25 20.21 19.51
C VAL A 392 7.02 21.50 19.17
N GLY A 393 8.20 21.39 18.55
CA GLY A 393 9.02 22.54 18.12
C GLY A 393 8.54 23.21 16.82
N ILE A 394 7.66 22.57 16.05
CA ILE A 394 7.17 23.13 14.77
C ILE A 394 5.94 23.99 15.05
N GLN A 395 6.10 25.31 15.18
CA GLN A 395 4.99 26.24 15.05
C GLN A 395 4.64 26.32 13.56
N VAL A 396 3.58 25.62 13.14
CA VAL A 396 2.98 25.87 11.83
C VAL A 396 2.40 27.28 11.90
N SER A 397 3.08 28.23 11.28
CA SER A 397 2.62 29.61 11.13
C SER A 397 1.22 29.57 10.54
N LYS A 398 0.23 30.02 11.31
CA LYS A 398 -1.07 30.40 10.77
C LYS A 398 -0.86 31.64 9.93
N ASN A 399 -0.83 31.52 8.63
CA ASN A 399 -1.20 32.56 7.68
C ASN A 399 -2.46 32.16 6.94
#